data_af25e219aaccea24eb5e7b09e248d64b
#
_entry.id   af25e219aaccea24eb5e7b09e248d64b
#
_cell.length_a   1.000
_cell.length_b   1.000
_cell.length_c   1.000
_cell.angle_alpha   90.00
_cell.angle_beta   90.00
_cell.angle_gamma   90.00
#
_symmetry.space_group_name_H-M   'P 1'
#
loop_
_entity.id
_entity.type
_entity.pdbx_description
1 polymer ?
#
loop_
_entity_poly.entity_id
_entity_poly.type
_entity_poly.pdbx_seq_one_letter_code
_entity_poly.pdbx_strand_id
1 'polypeptide(L)'
;MLSNFSYIFKLALFSFLARIVLFYKTHKLCKVNSIGGIPYFGIKGSLHIGETAKVRFVNNFRWSTLGVPRRCKLYVYKNAELIFKGKAGLSNAVIVATKKIVIGNNVMIGGGVTIIDSDFHSMDYNDWFTDNDALKAKSLPVIIEDNVFIGMNSIILKGVHIGKGAVIGAGSVVTKDVPENCIAGGNPCVVIKKRNHECSIS
;
A
#
# COMPACT_ATOMS: atom_id res chain seq x y z
N MET A 1 8.93 10.14 -31.78
CA MET A 1 10.09 10.56 -30.95
C MET A 1 9.74 11.61 -29.89
N LEU A 2 8.99 12.67 -30.21
CA LEU A 2 8.58 13.73 -29.26
C LEU A 2 7.71 13.25 -28.09
N SER A 3 6.88 12.21 -28.28
CA SER A 3 6.02 11.64 -27.20
C SER A 3 6.81 10.97 -26.09
N ASN A 4 7.93 10.31 -26.41
CA ASN A 4 8.77 9.63 -25.43
C ASN A 4 9.57 10.63 -24.55
N PHE A 5 10.03 11.73 -25.15
CA PHE A 5 10.76 12.77 -24.41
C PHE A 5 9.86 13.47 -23.39
N SER A 6 8.64 13.84 -23.79
CA SER A 6 7.64 14.42 -22.88
C SER A 6 7.27 13.47 -21.73
N TYR A 7 7.20 12.16 -21.99
CA TYR A 7 6.92 11.16 -20.98
C TYR A 7 8.06 11.03 -19.96
N ILE A 8 9.31 10.90 -20.44
CA ILE A 8 10.50 10.78 -19.59
C ILE A 8 10.67 12.03 -18.73
N PHE A 9 10.48 13.22 -19.33
CA PHE A 9 10.56 14.49 -18.60
C PHE A 9 9.51 14.58 -17.47
N LYS A 10 8.25 14.23 -17.75
CA LYS A 10 7.18 14.21 -16.73
C LYS A 10 7.46 13.21 -15.62
N LEU A 11 7.97 12.03 -15.95
CA LEU A 11 8.37 11.02 -14.97
C LEU A 11 9.49 11.53 -14.06
N ALA A 12 10.52 12.15 -14.62
CA ALA A 12 11.62 12.73 -13.86
C ALA A 12 11.13 13.86 -12.94
N LEU A 13 10.31 14.76 -13.45
CA LEU A 13 9.75 15.89 -12.71
C LEU A 13 8.88 15.42 -11.53
N PHE A 14 7.91 14.53 -11.76
CA PHE A 14 7.05 14.03 -10.68
C PHE A 14 7.82 13.23 -9.63
N SER A 15 8.81 12.47 -10.04
CA SER A 15 9.69 11.75 -9.12
C SER A 15 10.53 12.70 -8.28
N PHE A 16 11.07 13.73 -8.88
CA PHE A 16 11.83 14.77 -8.18
C PHE A 16 10.97 15.51 -7.15
N LEU A 17 9.77 15.98 -7.56
CA LEU A 17 8.84 16.66 -6.66
C LEU A 17 8.35 15.75 -5.52
N ALA A 18 8.07 14.48 -5.81
CA ALA A 18 7.70 13.52 -4.77
C ALA A 18 8.81 13.31 -3.73
N ARG A 19 10.08 13.27 -4.17
CA ARG A 19 11.24 13.18 -3.26
C ARG A 19 11.40 14.44 -2.41
N ILE A 20 11.21 15.63 -2.99
CA ILE A 20 11.23 16.89 -2.23
C ILE A 20 10.14 16.87 -1.14
N VAL A 21 8.90 16.56 -1.49
CA VAL A 21 7.80 16.51 -0.51
C VAL A 21 8.09 15.50 0.60
N LEU A 22 8.62 14.32 0.27
CA LEU A 22 9.01 13.33 1.26
C LEU A 22 10.16 13.81 2.14
N PHE A 23 11.17 14.45 1.56
CA PHE A 23 12.28 15.01 2.33
C PHE A 23 11.79 16.02 3.39
N TYR A 24 10.92 16.96 3.00
CA TYR A 24 10.33 17.92 3.96
C TYR A 24 9.48 17.24 5.05
N LYS A 25 8.89 16.07 4.76
CA LYS A 25 8.04 15.35 5.73
C LYS A 25 8.81 14.38 6.62
N THR A 26 9.94 13.85 6.16
CA THR A 26 10.66 12.77 6.85
C THR A 26 12.09 13.13 7.22
N HIS A 27 12.61 14.26 6.69
CA HIS A 27 14.02 14.66 6.75
C HIS A 27 15.00 13.59 6.22
N LYS A 28 14.53 12.69 5.37
CA LYS A 28 15.31 11.61 4.76
C LYS A 28 15.20 11.62 3.24
N LEU A 29 16.31 11.31 2.56
CA LEU A 29 16.32 11.12 1.11
C LEU A 29 15.74 9.75 0.79
N CYS A 30 14.56 9.71 0.16
CA CYS A 30 13.87 8.49 -0.20
C CYS A 30 13.96 8.20 -1.70
N LYS A 31 14.26 6.96 -2.08
CA LYS A 31 14.28 6.52 -3.48
C LYS A 31 12.87 6.18 -3.96
N VAL A 32 12.12 7.19 -4.37
CA VAL A 32 10.77 7.02 -4.91
C VAL A 32 10.69 7.45 -6.36
N ASN A 33 9.86 6.79 -7.14
CA ASN A 33 9.49 7.17 -8.49
C ASN A 33 7.98 7.43 -8.55
N SER A 34 7.56 8.45 -9.29
CA SER A 34 6.16 8.81 -9.41
C SER A 34 5.77 9.05 -10.87
N ILE A 35 4.68 8.45 -11.31
CA ILE A 35 4.12 8.55 -12.65
C ILE A 35 2.72 9.18 -12.54
N GLY A 36 2.44 10.15 -13.41
CA GLY A 36 1.11 10.74 -13.53
C GLY A 36 0.69 11.69 -12.41
N GLY A 37 1.62 12.10 -11.56
CA GLY A 37 1.36 13.07 -10.49
C GLY A 37 2.14 12.77 -9.21
N ILE A 38 1.95 13.60 -8.20
CA ILE A 38 2.58 13.46 -6.88
C ILE A 38 1.58 12.74 -5.96
N PRO A 39 2.00 11.67 -5.23
CA PRO A 39 1.17 11.05 -4.20
C PRO A 39 0.81 12.06 -3.10
N TYR A 40 -0.29 11.80 -2.40
CA TYR A 40 -0.56 12.53 -1.16
C TYR A 40 0.22 11.89 0.00
N PHE A 41 1.01 12.70 0.70
CA PHE A 41 1.77 12.27 1.87
C PHE A 41 1.31 13.02 3.12
N GLY A 42 0.47 12.40 3.93
CA GLY A 42 0.02 12.88 5.24
C GLY A 42 0.84 12.23 6.36
N ILE A 43 2.14 12.55 6.45
CA ILE A 43 3.05 11.90 7.40
C ILE A 43 3.11 12.73 8.68
N LYS A 44 2.53 12.20 9.75
CA LYS A 44 2.58 12.75 11.12
C LYS A 44 3.35 11.83 12.08
N GLY A 45 3.55 10.56 11.68
CA GLY A 45 4.34 9.55 12.36
C GLY A 45 5.62 9.23 11.60
N SER A 46 6.05 7.97 11.63
CA SER A 46 7.29 7.51 11.00
C SER A 46 7.06 6.80 9.67
N LEU A 47 7.70 7.28 8.62
CA LEU A 47 7.79 6.59 7.33
C LEU A 47 9.23 6.12 7.11
N HIS A 48 9.42 4.81 7.02
CA HIS A 48 10.72 4.19 6.74
C HIS A 48 10.71 3.57 5.35
N ILE A 49 11.62 4.03 4.50
CA ILE A 49 11.91 3.43 3.20
C ILE A 49 13.34 2.91 3.27
N GLY A 50 13.50 1.59 3.19
CA GLY A 50 14.80 0.93 3.28
C GLY A 50 15.82 1.50 2.28
N GLU A 51 17.10 1.46 2.58
CA GLU A 51 18.15 2.06 1.74
C GLU A 51 18.17 1.51 0.31
N THR A 52 17.88 0.23 0.15
CA THR A 52 17.78 -0.44 -1.16
C THR A 52 16.37 -0.42 -1.74
N ALA A 53 15.38 0.07 -0.98
CA ALA A 53 14.00 0.08 -1.40
C ALA A 53 13.77 1.03 -2.59
N LYS A 54 12.96 0.59 -3.53
CA LYS A 54 12.51 1.38 -4.69
C LYS A 54 10.99 1.37 -4.72
N VAL A 55 10.36 2.45 -4.25
CA VAL A 55 8.91 2.57 -4.22
C VAL A 55 8.42 3.34 -5.45
N ARG A 56 7.54 2.72 -6.23
CA ARG A 56 6.94 3.32 -7.42
C ARG A 56 5.46 3.62 -7.16
N PHE A 57 5.05 4.85 -7.47
CA PHE A 57 3.67 5.30 -7.42
C PHE A 57 3.11 5.56 -8.82
N VAL A 58 1.94 5.05 -9.12
CA VAL A 58 1.15 5.41 -10.29
C VAL A 58 -0.09 6.16 -9.80
N ASN A 59 -0.25 7.42 -10.19
CA ASN A 59 -1.19 8.36 -9.56
C ASN A 59 -2.29 8.88 -10.50
N ASN A 60 -2.28 8.52 -11.77
CA ASN A 60 -3.20 9.13 -12.72
C ASN A 60 -3.94 8.07 -13.52
N PHE A 61 -5.26 8.24 -13.66
CA PHE A 61 -6.10 7.36 -14.47
C PHE A 61 -5.72 7.35 -15.95
N ARG A 62 -5.13 8.43 -16.50
CA ARG A 62 -4.63 8.47 -17.88
C ARG A 62 -3.49 7.49 -18.14
N TRP A 63 -2.75 7.12 -17.10
CA TRP A 63 -1.63 6.17 -17.17
C TRP A 63 -1.98 4.82 -16.55
N SER A 64 -3.09 4.76 -15.81
CA SER A 64 -3.64 3.54 -15.27
C SER A 64 -4.71 3.03 -16.21
N THR A 65 -4.44 1.98 -16.92
CA THR A 65 -5.42 1.27 -17.77
C THR A 65 -6.59 0.70 -16.95
N LEU A 66 -6.48 0.71 -15.62
CA LEU A 66 -7.48 0.17 -14.69
C LEU A 66 -8.57 1.18 -14.30
N GLY A 67 -8.50 2.43 -14.80
CA GLY A 67 -9.59 3.40 -14.64
C GLY A 67 -9.87 3.88 -13.21
N VAL A 68 -8.93 3.72 -12.26
CA VAL A 68 -9.12 4.17 -10.87
C VAL A 68 -8.74 5.66 -10.75
N PRO A 69 -9.71 6.60 -10.60
CA PRO A 69 -9.46 8.03 -10.71
C PRO A 69 -8.99 8.66 -9.38
N ARG A 70 -7.94 8.12 -8.77
CA ARG A 70 -7.37 8.69 -7.53
C ARG A 70 -5.86 8.65 -7.54
N ARG A 71 -5.24 9.49 -6.70
CA ARG A 71 -3.81 9.44 -6.44
C ARG A 71 -3.50 8.41 -5.37
N CYS A 72 -2.27 7.87 -5.36
CA CYS A 72 -1.78 7.15 -4.20
C CYS A 72 -1.81 8.07 -2.98
N LYS A 73 -2.21 7.52 -1.83
CA LYS A 73 -2.25 8.22 -0.55
C LYS A 73 -1.53 7.38 0.50
N LEU A 74 -0.50 7.97 1.10
CA LEU A 74 0.12 7.44 2.30
C LEU A 74 -0.21 8.38 3.45
N TYR A 75 -0.93 7.89 4.44
CA TYR A 75 -1.23 8.63 5.65
C TYR A 75 -0.69 7.85 6.86
N VAL A 76 0.17 8.50 7.64
CA VAL A 76 0.77 7.91 8.85
C VAL A 76 0.43 8.82 10.01
N TYR A 77 -0.38 8.31 10.93
CA TYR A 77 -0.80 9.03 12.13
C TYR A 77 0.39 9.24 13.09
N LYS A 78 0.23 10.15 14.05
CA LYS A 78 1.20 10.37 15.13
C LYS A 78 1.44 9.04 15.86
N ASN A 79 2.69 8.73 16.15
CA ASN A 79 3.15 7.49 16.80
C ASN A 79 2.92 6.20 15.99
N ALA A 80 2.49 6.30 14.72
CA ALA A 80 2.37 5.16 13.82
C ALA A 80 3.62 4.99 12.94
N GLU A 81 3.78 3.78 12.38
CA GLU A 81 4.87 3.42 11.50
C GLU A 81 4.36 2.86 10.16
N LEU A 82 4.91 3.33 9.05
CA LEU A 82 4.79 2.70 7.74
C LEU A 82 6.18 2.37 7.22
N ILE A 83 6.43 1.08 6.93
CA ILE A 83 7.76 0.57 6.58
C ILE A 83 7.70 -0.10 5.21
N PHE A 84 8.53 0.34 4.27
CA PHE A 84 8.84 -0.35 3.03
C PHE A 84 10.24 -0.96 3.14
N LYS A 85 10.34 -2.28 3.21
CA LYS A 85 11.62 -2.99 3.33
C LYS A 85 12.41 -3.05 2.02
N GLY A 86 11.69 -3.08 0.89
CA GLY A 86 12.32 -3.26 -0.42
C GLY A 86 11.53 -2.64 -1.57
N LYS A 87 11.58 -3.26 -2.74
CA LYS A 87 10.85 -2.80 -3.93
C LYS A 87 9.35 -2.92 -3.70
N ALA A 88 8.59 -1.87 -4.02
CA ALA A 88 7.14 -1.89 -3.99
C ALA A 88 6.57 -1.05 -5.14
N GLY A 89 5.50 -1.55 -5.77
CA GLY A 89 4.73 -0.83 -6.78
C GLY A 89 3.31 -0.59 -6.30
N LEU A 90 2.84 0.66 -6.32
CA LEU A 90 1.50 1.05 -5.91
C LEU A 90 0.81 1.79 -7.04
N SER A 91 -0.39 1.35 -7.40
CA SER A 91 -1.24 2.01 -8.41
C SER A 91 -2.48 2.56 -7.75
N ASN A 92 -2.60 3.90 -7.65
CA ASN A 92 -3.79 4.55 -7.10
C ASN A 92 -4.23 4.00 -5.71
N ALA A 93 -3.30 3.45 -4.95
CA ALA A 93 -3.54 2.78 -3.68
C ALA A 93 -3.60 3.76 -2.50
N VAL A 94 -4.32 3.37 -1.46
CA VAL A 94 -4.41 4.12 -0.20
C VAL A 94 -3.85 3.25 0.93
N ILE A 95 -2.90 3.79 1.67
CA ILE A 95 -2.34 3.16 2.87
C ILE A 95 -2.51 4.13 4.03
N VAL A 96 -3.17 3.69 5.08
CA VAL A 96 -3.39 4.51 6.29
C VAL A 96 -2.91 3.72 7.50
N ALA A 97 -1.83 4.19 8.10
CA ALA A 97 -1.25 3.59 9.30
C ALA A 97 -1.61 4.41 10.54
N THR A 98 -2.24 3.78 11.49
CA THR A 98 -2.54 4.32 12.83
C THR A 98 -1.67 3.70 13.91
N LYS A 99 -1.16 2.49 13.66
CA LYS A 99 -0.24 1.75 14.53
C LYS A 99 1.00 1.31 13.75
N LYS A 100 0.88 0.34 12.84
CA LYS A 100 2.03 -0.16 12.08
C LYS A 100 1.61 -0.92 10.83
N ILE A 101 2.17 -0.53 9.68
CA ILE A 101 2.04 -1.28 8.43
C ILE A 101 3.45 -1.58 7.90
N VAL A 102 3.72 -2.86 7.60
CA VAL A 102 5.00 -3.31 7.05
C VAL A 102 4.77 -3.90 5.66
N ILE A 103 5.52 -3.41 4.69
CA ILE A 103 5.51 -3.89 3.31
C ILE A 103 6.89 -4.43 2.97
N GLY A 104 6.96 -5.70 2.62
CA GLY A 104 8.16 -6.43 2.28
C GLY A 104 8.83 -5.98 0.98
N ASN A 105 9.70 -6.84 0.47
CA ASN A 105 10.38 -6.62 -0.79
C ASN A 105 9.61 -7.26 -1.96
N ASN A 106 9.67 -6.62 -3.13
CA ASN A 106 9.03 -7.09 -4.36
C ASN A 106 7.51 -7.26 -4.23
N VAL A 107 6.84 -6.26 -3.61
CA VAL A 107 5.39 -6.25 -3.41
C VAL A 107 4.71 -5.44 -4.49
N MET A 108 3.68 -6.02 -5.11
CA MET A 108 2.84 -5.34 -6.09
C MET A 108 1.45 -5.07 -5.52
N ILE A 109 1.06 -3.79 -5.46
CA ILE A 109 -0.22 -3.33 -4.95
C ILE A 109 -1.03 -2.74 -6.11
N GLY A 110 -2.06 -3.45 -6.48
CA GLY A 110 -2.93 -3.15 -7.62
C GLY A 110 -3.72 -1.86 -7.48
N GLY A 111 -4.37 -1.48 -8.57
CA GLY A 111 -5.16 -0.24 -8.65
C GLY A 111 -6.28 -0.20 -7.61
N GLY A 112 -6.35 0.89 -6.86
CA GLY A 112 -7.43 1.11 -5.91
C GLY A 112 -7.39 0.31 -4.61
N VAL A 113 -6.33 -0.46 -4.35
CA VAL A 113 -6.16 -1.19 -3.09
C VAL A 113 -6.18 -0.22 -1.91
N THR A 114 -6.82 -0.65 -0.82
CA THR A 114 -6.84 0.06 0.46
C THR A 114 -6.24 -0.83 1.53
N ILE A 115 -5.25 -0.33 2.28
CA ILE A 115 -4.60 -1.03 3.40
C ILE A 115 -4.77 -0.16 4.63
N ILE A 116 -5.40 -0.70 5.67
CA ILE A 116 -5.71 0.00 6.92
C ILE A 116 -5.44 -0.91 8.12
N ASP A 117 -4.88 -0.33 9.17
CA ASP A 117 -4.54 -1.05 10.40
C ASP A 117 -5.44 -0.68 11.58
N SER A 118 -6.61 -0.05 11.31
CA SER A 118 -7.55 0.43 12.33
C SER A 118 -8.99 0.29 11.90
N ASP A 119 -9.88 0.19 12.88
CA ASP A 119 -11.32 0.36 12.69
C ASP A 119 -11.73 1.84 12.57
N PHE A 120 -10.87 2.77 13.01
CA PHE A 120 -11.07 4.21 13.11
C PHE A 120 -12.16 4.65 14.09
N HIS A 121 -13.09 3.78 14.42
CA HIS A 121 -14.20 4.01 15.34
C HIS A 121 -14.32 2.91 16.37
N SER A 122 -14.89 3.22 17.53
CA SER A 122 -15.30 2.22 18.50
C SER A 122 -16.38 1.30 17.94
N MET A 123 -16.35 0.02 18.31
CA MET A 123 -17.44 -0.91 17.97
C MET A 123 -18.66 -0.74 18.89
N ASP A 124 -18.56 0.05 19.96
CA ASP A 124 -19.68 0.42 20.81
C ASP A 124 -20.31 1.73 20.31
N TYR A 125 -21.57 1.66 19.90
CA TYR A 125 -22.31 2.84 19.41
C TYR A 125 -22.48 3.94 20.47
N ASN A 126 -22.35 3.64 21.77
CA ASN A 126 -22.39 4.64 22.84
C ASN A 126 -21.15 5.56 22.86
N ASP A 127 -20.06 5.13 22.23
CA ASP A 127 -18.85 5.93 22.11
C ASP A 127 -18.89 6.90 20.92
N TRP A 128 -19.77 6.65 19.93
CA TRP A 128 -19.79 7.43 18.70
C TRP A 128 -20.12 8.90 18.96
N PHE A 129 -19.45 9.80 18.22
CA PHE A 129 -19.54 11.26 18.37
C PHE A 129 -19.04 11.79 19.74
N THR A 130 -18.30 10.97 20.50
CA THR A 130 -17.61 11.37 21.73
C THR A 130 -16.11 11.25 21.57
N ASP A 131 -15.33 11.78 22.52
CA ASP A 131 -13.87 11.63 22.54
C ASP A 131 -13.42 10.15 22.68
N ASN A 132 -14.29 9.29 23.22
CA ASN A 132 -14.01 7.87 23.39
C ASN A 132 -14.00 7.11 22.06
N ASP A 133 -14.68 7.59 21.03
CA ASP A 133 -14.80 6.90 19.75
C ASP A 133 -13.41 6.59 19.14
N ALA A 134 -12.58 7.59 18.98
CA ALA A 134 -11.24 7.41 18.47
C ALA A 134 -10.29 6.69 19.45
N LEU A 135 -10.47 6.90 20.77
CA LEU A 135 -9.63 6.31 21.81
C LEU A 135 -9.83 4.78 21.92
N LYS A 136 -11.07 4.30 21.73
CA LYS A 136 -11.43 2.87 21.80
C LYS A 136 -11.34 2.17 20.43
N ALA A 137 -11.07 2.89 19.35
CA ALA A 137 -10.86 2.30 18.02
C ALA A 137 -9.72 1.28 18.05
N LYS A 138 -10.00 0.04 17.67
CA LYS A 138 -9.01 -1.02 17.69
C LYS A 138 -8.06 -0.91 16.51
N SER A 139 -6.75 -0.85 16.78
CA SER A 139 -5.69 -0.86 15.77
C SER A 139 -4.75 -2.04 15.98
N LEU A 140 -4.50 -2.81 14.90
CA LEU A 140 -3.61 -3.97 14.89
C LEU A 140 -2.67 -3.89 13.68
N PRO A 141 -1.37 -4.22 13.85
CA PRO A 141 -0.42 -4.15 12.74
C PRO A 141 -0.87 -4.95 11.52
N VAL A 142 -0.56 -4.45 10.33
CA VAL A 142 -0.67 -5.18 9.07
C VAL A 142 0.73 -5.51 8.57
N ILE A 143 0.96 -6.77 8.21
CA ILE A 143 2.25 -7.26 7.70
C ILE A 143 2.03 -7.88 6.33
N ILE A 144 2.74 -7.37 5.33
CA ILE A 144 2.77 -7.92 3.97
C ILE A 144 4.20 -8.35 3.70
N GLU A 145 4.41 -9.66 3.53
CA GLU A 145 5.74 -10.20 3.30
C GLU A 145 6.25 -10.00 1.87
N ASP A 146 7.39 -10.59 1.57
CA ASP A 146 8.05 -10.45 0.27
C ASP A 146 7.29 -11.19 -0.85
N ASN A 147 7.44 -10.69 -2.10
CA ASN A 147 6.89 -11.29 -3.30
C ASN A 147 5.35 -11.41 -3.32
N VAL A 148 4.65 -10.58 -2.56
CA VAL A 148 3.18 -10.55 -2.51
C VAL A 148 2.61 -9.73 -3.66
N PHE A 149 1.54 -10.25 -4.28
CA PHE A 149 0.71 -9.49 -5.21
C PHE A 149 -0.70 -9.30 -4.65
N ILE A 150 -1.16 -8.06 -4.61
CA ILE A 150 -2.52 -7.70 -4.17
C ILE A 150 -3.29 -7.16 -5.38
N GLY A 151 -4.33 -7.87 -5.78
CA GLY A 151 -5.21 -7.52 -6.89
C GLY A 151 -5.95 -6.20 -6.66
N MET A 152 -6.37 -5.57 -7.77
CA MET A 152 -7.04 -4.27 -7.73
C MET A 152 -8.29 -4.26 -6.84
N ASN A 153 -8.60 -3.10 -6.26
CA ASN A 153 -9.77 -2.85 -5.41
C ASN A 153 -9.89 -3.77 -4.19
N SER A 154 -8.82 -4.45 -3.79
CA SER A 154 -8.81 -5.23 -2.55
C SER A 154 -8.68 -4.32 -1.33
N ILE A 155 -9.24 -4.77 -0.20
CA ILE A 155 -9.17 -4.11 1.09
C ILE A 155 -8.44 -5.04 2.06
N ILE A 156 -7.35 -4.55 2.65
CA ILE A 156 -6.59 -5.28 3.69
C ILE A 156 -6.87 -4.61 5.02
N LEU A 157 -7.45 -5.36 5.95
CA LEU A 157 -7.89 -4.84 7.24
C LEU A 157 -6.81 -5.05 8.33
N LYS A 158 -7.03 -4.39 9.45
CA LYS A 158 -6.17 -4.46 10.63
C LYS A 158 -5.87 -5.89 11.08
N GLY A 159 -4.66 -6.11 11.55
CA GLY A 159 -4.22 -7.38 12.12
C GLY A 159 -3.87 -8.46 11.11
N VAL A 160 -4.04 -8.19 9.80
CA VAL A 160 -3.78 -9.19 8.76
C VAL A 160 -2.28 -9.36 8.52
N HIS A 161 -1.84 -10.62 8.44
CA HIS A 161 -0.54 -11.04 7.95
C HIS A 161 -0.69 -11.76 6.62
N ILE A 162 -0.09 -11.22 5.56
CA ILE A 162 -0.04 -11.85 4.23
C ILE A 162 1.35 -12.44 4.04
N GLY A 163 1.41 -13.77 4.01
CA GLY A 163 2.64 -14.55 3.90
C GLY A 163 3.35 -14.40 2.55
N LYS A 164 4.63 -14.69 2.56
CA LYS A 164 5.54 -14.59 1.40
C LYS A 164 4.98 -15.28 0.17
N GLY A 165 5.07 -14.63 -0.98
CA GLY A 165 4.64 -15.21 -2.25
C GLY A 165 3.13 -15.37 -2.41
N ALA A 166 2.31 -14.89 -1.48
CA ALA A 166 0.86 -14.95 -1.60
C ALA A 166 0.33 -14.02 -2.71
N VAL A 167 -0.81 -14.40 -3.26
CA VAL A 167 -1.55 -13.62 -4.26
C VAL A 167 -2.97 -13.40 -3.76
N ILE A 168 -3.37 -12.14 -3.67
CA ILE A 168 -4.75 -11.74 -3.34
C ILE A 168 -5.48 -11.41 -4.63
N GLY A 169 -6.60 -12.08 -4.88
CA GLY A 169 -7.48 -11.81 -6.01
C GLY A 169 -8.08 -10.40 -5.96
N ALA A 170 -8.39 -9.83 -7.11
CA ALA A 170 -9.02 -8.51 -7.20
C ALA A 170 -10.38 -8.45 -6.46
N GLY A 171 -10.70 -7.30 -5.86
CA GLY A 171 -11.96 -7.09 -5.15
C GLY A 171 -12.10 -7.83 -3.82
N SER A 172 -11.02 -8.38 -3.28
CA SER A 172 -11.04 -9.17 -2.04
C SER A 172 -11.09 -8.28 -0.79
N VAL A 173 -11.77 -8.76 0.25
CA VAL A 173 -11.73 -8.15 1.59
C VAL A 173 -11.02 -9.10 2.55
N VAL A 174 -9.75 -8.80 2.83
CA VAL A 174 -8.87 -9.63 3.64
C VAL A 174 -9.02 -9.26 5.11
N THR A 175 -9.61 -10.16 5.87
CA THR A 175 -9.93 -10.00 7.30
C THR A 175 -9.16 -10.95 8.20
N LYS A 176 -8.46 -11.94 7.61
CA LYS A 176 -7.67 -12.97 8.30
C LYS A 176 -6.34 -13.16 7.57
N ASP A 177 -5.40 -13.80 8.25
CA ASP A 177 -4.08 -14.10 7.69
C ASP A 177 -4.20 -14.99 6.44
N VAL A 178 -3.29 -14.72 5.50
CA VAL A 178 -3.15 -15.52 4.28
C VAL A 178 -1.79 -16.22 4.35
N PRO A 179 -1.75 -17.56 4.32
CA PRO A 179 -0.52 -18.32 4.38
C PRO A 179 0.42 -18.00 3.19
N GLU A 180 1.69 -18.29 3.37
CA GLU A 180 2.68 -18.16 2.30
C GLU A 180 2.34 -19.04 1.08
N ASN A 181 2.75 -18.58 -0.10
CA ASN A 181 2.58 -19.28 -1.36
C ASN A 181 1.13 -19.73 -1.62
N CYS A 182 0.15 -18.95 -1.20
CA CYS A 182 -1.26 -19.21 -1.45
C CYS A 182 -1.87 -18.18 -2.39
N ILE A 183 -2.90 -18.60 -3.12
CA ILE A 183 -3.83 -17.73 -3.82
C ILE A 183 -5.09 -17.66 -2.96
N ALA A 184 -5.47 -16.44 -2.58
CA ALA A 184 -6.66 -16.17 -1.79
C ALA A 184 -7.53 -15.12 -2.48
N GLY A 185 -8.84 -15.13 -2.23
CA GLY A 185 -9.74 -14.16 -2.85
C GLY A 185 -11.14 -14.20 -2.28
N GLY A 186 -11.94 -13.20 -2.65
CA GLY A 186 -13.35 -13.09 -2.27
C GLY A 186 -13.62 -12.11 -1.13
N ASN A 187 -14.90 -12.01 -0.73
CA ASN A 187 -15.39 -11.22 0.40
C ASN A 187 -16.35 -12.06 1.25
N PRO A 188 -15.96 -12.51 2.45
CA PRO A 188 -14.60 -12.41 3.01
C PRO A 188 -13.58 -13.21 2.22
N CYS A 189 -12.32 -12.78 2.25
CA CYS A 189 -11.22 -13.44 1.54
C CYS A 189 -10.91 -14.79 2.18
N VAL A 190 -10.82 -15.82 1.34
CA VAL A 190 -10.46 -17.19 1.74
C VAL A 190 -9.35 -17.73 0.85
N VAL A 191 -8.57 -18.68 1.36
CA VAL A 191 -7.55 -19.39 0.57
C VAL A 191 -8.25 -20.26 -0.47
N ILE A 192 -7.90 -20.06 -1.74
CA ILE A 192 -8.45 -20.81 -2.87
C ILE A 192 -7.57 -22.03 -3.16
N LYS A 193 -6.24 -21.82 -3.20
CA LYS A 193 -5.25 -22.90 -3.45
C LYS A 193 -3.83 -22.48 -3.07
N LYS A 194 -2.93 -23.45 -2.89
CA LYS A 194 -1.49 -23.21 -2.86
C LYS A 194 -0.96 -22.94 -4.27
N ARG A 195 0.07 -22.09 -4.37
CA ARG A 195 0.84 -21.91 -5.60
C ARG A 195 1.86 -23.02 -5.71
N ASN A 196 1.79 -23.83 -6.75
CA ASN A 196 2.87 -24.74 -7.09
C ASN A 196 4.01 -23.91 -7.70
N HIS A 197 5.18 -23.91 -7.08
CA HIS A 197 6.38 -23.23 -7.59
C HIS A 197 7.11 -24.07 -8.67
N GLU A 198 6.42 -24.93 -9.40
CA GLU A 198 6.98 -25.60 -10.56
C GLU A 198 6.56 -24.86 -11.83
N CYS A 199 7.31 -23.83 -12.17
CA CYS A 199 7.47 -23.39 -13.54
C CYS A 199 8.97 -23.12 -13.77
N SER A 200 9.76 -24.17 -13.77
CA SER A 200 11.00 -24.22 -14.55
C SER A 200 10.59 -24.22 -16.01
N ILE A 201 10.58 -23.06 -16.63
CA ILE A 201 10.57 -22.95 -18.09
C ILE A 201 11.96 -23.40 -18.51
N SER A 202 12.02 -24.63 -19.00
CA SER A 202 13.14 -25.13 -19.79
C SER A 202 13.21 -24.40 -21.13
#